data_86ed540f950da2fc3643467a5982157f
#
_entry.id   86ed540f950da2fc3643467a5982157f
#
_cell.length_a   1.000
_cell.length_b   1.000
_cell.length_c   1.000
_cell.angle_alpha   90.00
_cell.angle_beta   90.00
_cell.angle_gamma   90.00
#
_symmetry.space_group_name_H-M   'P 1'
#
loop_
_entity.id
_entity.type
_entity.pdbx_description
1 polymer ?
#
loop_
_entity_poly.entity_id
_entity_poly.type
_entity_poly.pdbx_seq_one_letter_code
_entity_poly.pdbx_strand_id
1 'polypeptide(L)'
;MNVDLIFPNWPAPPRVHAMIATQRGAGPSIDRASFRETLALPSEPCWLRQVHGTRVVAFDRQAGDERATATRDFLPPLAGEGARRADGGNTATKADEPDADASITRIPGIVLAIQTADCLPVLFCADDASEIAAAHGGWRGLSAGVMENTLAAMRAPRENIMAWLGPAIAAQSYEVGDEVRDAFLSHDPAAASAFTATRPGHWLCDLYALARQRLHAAGITHIFGGGLDTFTDSRLHSYRRDGAHSGRMVSLVWILPASI
;
A
#
# COMPACT_ATOMS: atom_id res chain seq x y z
N MET A 1 -12.20 -3.45 21.54
CA MET A 1 -10.88 -3.01 21.07
C MET A 1 -10.99 -1.54 20.69
N ASN A 2 -10.07 -0.67 21.15
CA ASN A 2 -10.04 0.72 20.70
C ASN A 2 -9.24 0.77 19.38
N VAL A 3 -9.95 0.80 18.26
CA VAL A 3 -9.38 1.00 16.94
C VAL A 3 -9.55 2.48 16.60
N ASP A 4 -8.46 3.19 16.38
CA ASP A 4 -8.50 4.55 15.86
C ASP A 4 -8.54 4.49 14.33
N LEU A 5 -9.35 5.35 13.71
CA LEU A 5 -9.50 5.40 12.26
C LEU A 5 -8.97 6.73 11.72
N ILE A 6 -8.24 6.67 10.64
CA ILE A 6 -7.83 7.83 9.85
C ILE A 6 -8.50 7.71 8.49
N PHE A 7 -9.20 8.75 8.07
CA PHE A 7 -9.87 8.79 6.78
C PHE A 7 -9.04 9.63 5.79
N PRO A 8 -8.82 9.13 4.58
CA PRO A 8 -8.18 9.89 3.52
C PRO A 8 -8.92 11.20 3.21
N ASN A 9 -8.17 12.29 3.15
CA ASN A 9 -8.68 13.63 2.81
C ASN A 9 -8.50 13.93 1.31
N TRP A 10 -8.99 13.06 0.45
CA TRP A 10 -8.94 13.19 -1.00
C TRP A 10 -10.36 13.29 -1.60
N PRO A 11 -10.53 13.91 -2.78
CA PRO A 11 -11.84 14.04 -3.43
C PRO A 11 -12.22 12.77 -4.21
N ALA A 12 -12.07 11.59 -3.59
CA ALA A 12 -12.45 10.33 -4.21
C ALA A 12 -13.96 10.30 -4.51
N PRO A 13 -14.38 9.57 -5.55
CA PRO A 13 -15.79 9.37 -5.83
C PRO A 13 -16.56 8.83 -4.61
N PRO A 14 -17.84 9.19 -4.40
CA PRO A 14 -18.60 8.79 -3.21
C PRO A 14 -18.71 7.29 -2.98
N ARG A 15 -18.51 6.48 -4.03
CA ARG A 15 -18.51 5.02 -3.95
C ARG A 15 -17.15 4.45 -3.51
N VAL A 16 -16.07 5.21 -3.57
CA VAL A 16 -14.76 4.78 -3.12
C VAL A 16 -14.62 5.09 -1.63
N HIS A 17 -14.52 4.06 -0.84
CA HIS A 17 -14.31 4.16 0.59
C HIS A 17 -12.89 3.74 0.93
N ALA A 18 -12.26 4.46 1.86
CA ALA A 18 -10.94 4.14 2.35
C ALA A 18 -10.76 4.55 3.80
N MET A 19 -9.96 3.81 4.54
CA MET A 19 -9.58 4.13 5.91
C MET A 19 -8.25 3.49 6.28
N ILE A 20 -7.58 4.06 7.27
CA ILE A 20 -6.45 3.45 7.94
C ILE A 20 -6.91 3.07 9.34
N ALA A 21 -6.86 1.79 9.65
CA ALA A 21 -7.11 1.29 11.00
C ALA A 21 -5.79 1.18 11.76
N THR A 22 -5.73 1.77 12.95
CA THR A 22 -4.60 1.66 13.86
C THR A 22 -5.11 1.32 15.26
N GLN A 23 -4.28 0.67 16.06
CA GLN A 23 -4.60 0.30 17.43
C GLN A 23 -3.62 0.98 18.36
N ARG A 24 -4.11 1.69 19.38
CA ARG A 24 -3.25 2.33 20.37
C ARG A 24 -2.53 1.30 21.24
N GLY A 25 -1.22 1.53 21.44
CA GLY A 25 -0.38 0.78 22.37
C GLY A 25 0.45 -0.33 21.72
N ALA A 26 1.48 -0.78 22.44
CA ALA A 26 2.27 -1.95 22.10
C ALA A 26 1.43 -3.21 22.37
N GLY A 27 0.67 -3.63 21.39
CA GLY A 27 -0.18 -4.82 21.46
C GLY A 27 -0.09 -5.61 20.16
N PRO A 28 -0.52 -6.88 20.16
CA PRO A 28 -0.56 -7.68 18.96
C PRO A 28 -1.39 -6.97 17.89
N SER A 29 -1.00 -7.13 16.63
CA SER A 29 -1.74 -6.66 15.46
C SER A 29 -3.23 -6.93 15.61
N ILE A 30 -4.09 -6.03 15.12
CA ILE A 30 -5.55 -6.23 15.08
C ILE A 30 -5.83 -7.66 14.61
N ASP A 31 -6.65 -8.39 15.40
CA ASP A 31 -7.03 -9.75 15.01
C ASP A 31 -7.80 -9.71 13.70
N ARG A 32 -7.19 -10.29 12.66
CA ARG A 32 -7.74 -10.31 11.31
C ARG A 32 -9.11 -11.00 11.24
N ALA A 33 -9.37 -11.99 12.11
CA ALA A 33 -10.63 -12.70 12.11
C ALA A 33 -11.83 -11.82 12.52
N SER A 34 -11.60 -10.81 13.37
CA SER A 34 -12.64 -9.87 13.80
C SER A 34 -12.68 -8.56 13.00
N PHE A 35 -11.75 -8.40 12.04
CA PHE A 35 -11.53 -7.11 11.37
C PHE A 35 -12.74 -6.67 10.55
N ARG A 36 -13.31 -7.61 9.79
CA ARG A 36 -14.51 -7.35 8.98
C ARG A 36 -15.68 -6.87 9.81
N GLU A 37 -15.99 -7.57 10.90
CA GLU A 37 -17.12 -7.22 11.78
C GLU A 37 -16.88 -5.91 12.53
N THR A 38 -15.68 -5.74 13.11
CA THR A 38 -15.31 -4.54 13.88
C THR A 38 -15.41 -3.26 13.05
N LEU A 39 -15.05 -3.32 11.78
CA LEU A 39 -15.04 -2.17 10.87
C LEU A 39 -16.23 -2.14 9.91
N ALA A 40 -17.19 -3.06 10.05
CA ALA A 40 -18.35 -3.20 9.17
C ALA A 40 -17.96 -3.22 7.66
N LEU A 41 -16.90 -3.97 7.32
CA LEU A 41 -16.41 -4.07 5.95
C LEU A 41 -17.33 -4.95 5.09
N PRO A 42 -17.48 -4.64 3.79
CA PRO A 42 -18.35 -5.40 2.89
C PRO A 42 -17.86 -6.84 2.65
N SER A 43 -16.58 -7.10 2.78
CA SER A 43 -15.96 -8.44 2.67
C SER A 43 -14.77 -8.58 3.58
N GLU A 44 -14.25 -9.80 3.72
CA GLU A 44 -12.92 -10.01 4.29
C GLU A 44 -11.88 -9.26 3.47
N PRO A 45 -10.92 -8.53 4.12
CA PRO A 45 -9.84 -7.88 3.40
C PRO A 45 -8.97 -8.89 2.64
N CYS A 46 -8.58 -8.50 1.42
CA CYS A 46 -7.62 -9.25 0.61
C CYS A 46 -6.20 -8.98 1.10
N TRP A 47 -5.65 -9.91 1.85
CA TRP A 47 -4.33 -9.79 2.44
C TRP A 47 -3.23 -10.19 1.45
N LEU A 48 -2.04 -9.57 1.61
CA LEU A 48 -0.83 -9.89 0.87
C LEU A 48 0.27 -10.33 1.85
N ARG A 49 1.09 -11.26 1.43
CA ARG A 49 2.40 -11.47 2.03
C ARG A 49 3.38 -10.46 1.42
N GLN A 50 3.49 -9.29 2.07
CA GLN A 50 4.33 -8.19 1.61
C GLN A 50 5.80 -8.53 1.75
N VAL A 51 6.54 -8.50 0.64
CA VAL A 51 7.95 -8.92 0.53
C VAL A 51 8.88 -7.77 0.17
N HIS A 52 8.38 -6.53 0.18
CA HIS A 52 9.08 -5.30 -0.25
C HIS A 52 9.50 -5.36 -1.72
N GLY A 53 8.75 -6.05 -2.54
CA GLY A 53 8.94 -6.20 -3.99
C GLY A 53 8.09 -5.23 -4.80
N THR A 54 7.85 -5.60 -6.07
CA THR A 54 7.09 -4.78 -7.02
C THR A 54 5.92 -5.53 -7.65
N ARG A 55 5.66 -6.76 -7.21
CA ARG A 55 4.58 -7.59 -7.75
C ARG A 55 3.22 -7.00 -7.39
N VAL A 56 2.33 -7.00 -8.38
CA VAL A 56 0.93 -6.56 -8.28
C VAL A 56 0.01 -7.73 -8.58
N VAL A 57 -1.02 -7.93 -7.78
CA VAL A 57 -2.04 -8.96 -8.01
C VAL A 57 -3.41 -8.33 -8.21
N ALA A 58 -4.24 -8.91 -9.08
CA ALA A 58 -5.64 -8.51 -9.19
C ALA A 58 -6.50 -9.46 -8.36
N PHE A 59 -7.40 -8.86 -7.57
CA PHE A 59 -8.46 -9.59 -6.88
C PHE A 59 -9.77 -9.41 -7.67
N ASP A 60 -10.14 -10.44 -8.40
CA ASP A 60 -11.40 -10.52 -9.14
C ASP A 60 -12.22 -11.66 -8.51
N ARG A 61 -13.54 -11.50 -8.41
CA ARG A 61 -14.43 -12.54 -7.93
C ARG A 61 -14.93 -13.36 -9.11
N GLN A 62 -14.82 -14.68 -9.03
CA GLN A 62 -15.57 -15.55 -9.93
C GLN A 62 -17.02 -15.66 -9.46
N ALA A 63 -17.95 -15.77 -10.40
CA ALA A 63 -19.38 -15.92 -10.08
C ALA A 63 -19.60 -17.17 -9.20
N GLY A 64 -20.14 -16.97 -7.98
CA GLY A 64 -20.38 -18.04 -7.00
C GLY A 64 -19.33 -18.20 -5.90
N ASP A 65 -18.25 -17.40 -5.90
CA ASP A 65 -17.24 -17.43 -4.84
C ASP A 65 -17.50 -16.32 -3.81
N GLU A 66 -17.59 -16.69 -2.54
CA GLU A 66 -17.74 -15.73 -1.43
C GLU A 66 -16.44 -15.00 -1.09
N ARG A 67 -15.29 -15.44 -1.61
CA ARG A 67 -13.97 -14.88 -1.36
C ARG A 67 -13.34 -14.40 -2.66
N ALA A 68 -12.76 -13.21 -2.62
CA ALA A 68 -11.92 -12.72 -3.69
C ALA A 68 -10.59 -13.50 -3.71
N THR A 69 -10.27 -14.09 -4.85
CA THR A 69 -9.00 -14.78 -5.06
C THR A 69 -8.10 -13.98 -5.99
N ALA A 70 -6.79 -14.07 -5.80
CA ALA A 70 -5.83 -13.46 -6.71
C ALA A 70 -5.89 -14.17 -8.07
N THR A 71 -6.39 -13.48 -9.11
CA THR A 71 -6.68 -14.09 -10.42
C THR A 71 -5.67 -13.71 -11.50
N ARG A 72 -4.88 -12.68 -11.31
CA ARG A 72 -3.86 -12.22 -12.26
C ARG A 72 -2.63 -11.67 -11.58
N ASP A 73 -1.48 -12.08 -12.11
CA ASP A 73 -0.19 -11.47 -11.83
C ASP A 73 0.13 -10.44 -12.92
N PHE A 74 0.45 -9.23 -12.48
CA PHE A 74 1.06 -8.22 -13.33
C PHE A 74 2.56 -8.20 -13.02
N LEU A 75 3.31 -9.11 -13.66
CA LEU A 75 4.76 -9.06 -13.63
C LEU A 75 5.24 -8.34 -14.88
N PRO A 76 6.18 -7.39 -14.78
CA PRO A 76 7.05 -7.12 -15.92
C PRO A 76 7.81 -8.42 -16.22
N PRO A 77 8.15 -8.72 -17.50
CA PRO A 77 8.87 -9.92 -17.83
C PRO A 77 10.29 -9.87 -17.24
N LEU A 78 10.46 -10.44 -16.06
CA LEU A 78 11.77 -10.77 -15.52
C LEU A 78 12.11 -12.17 -15.99
N ALA A 79 13.28 -12.30 -16.62
CA ALA A 79 13.84 -13.58 -17.01
C ALA A 79 14.04 -14.48 -15.78
N GLY A 80 13.37 -15.63 -15.78
CA GLY A 80 13.71 -16.82 -14.99
C GLY A 80 13.40 -16.79 -13.52
N GLU A 81 12.16 -17.25 -13.19
CA GLU A 81 11.94 -18.14 -12.04
C GLU A 81 10.52 -18.74 -12.15
N GLY A 82 10.44 -20.06 -11.94
CA GLY A 82 9.26 -20.84 -12.26
C GLY A 82 8.08 -20.56 -11.34
N ALA A 83 6.93 -20.29 -11.94
CA ALA A 83 5.64 -20.17 -11.29
C ALA A 83 5.21 -21.50 -10.67
N ARG A 84 5.08 -21.57 -9.34
CA ARG A 84 4.33 -22.63 -8.68
C ARG A 84 2.84 -22.29 -8.73
N ARG A 85 2.06 -23.13 -9.37
CA ARG A 85 0.58 -23.08 -9.34
C ARG A 85 0.12 -23.41 -7.93
N ALA A 86 -0.75 -22.57 -7.36
CA ALA A 86 -1.50 -22.91 -6.16
C ALA A 86 -2.75 -23.68 -6.56
N ASP A 87 -2.83 -24.93 -6.15
CA ASP A 87 -4.03 -25.75 -6.21
C ASP A 87 -4.95 -25.42 -5.02
N GLY A 88 -6.26 -25.39 -5.30
CA GLY A 88 -7.27 -24.92 -4.38
C GLY A 88 -7.50 -25.83 -3.17
N GLY A 89 -7.68 -25.21 -2.01
CA GLY A 89 -8.12 -25.82 -0.76
C GLY A 89 -8.65 -24.77 0.20
N ASN A 90 -9.83 -25.02 0.72
CA ASN A 90 -10.74 -24.13 1.44
C ASN A 90 -10.27 -23.90 2.89
N THR A 91 -9.85 -22.73 3.22
CA THR A 91 -9.64 -21.91 4.42
C THR A 91 -8.36 -21.11 4.24
N ALA A 92 -8.50 -19.79 3.93
CA ALA A 92 -7.33 -18.93 3.73
C ALA A 92 -6.54 -18.82 5.03
N THR A 93 -5.49 -19.60 5.14
CA THR A 93 -4.46 -19.46 6.15
C THR A 93 -3.45 -18.43 5.66
N LYS A 94 -2.61 -17.93 6.54
CA LYS A 94 -1.50 -17.01 6.18
C LYS A 94 -0.56 -17.61 5.10
N ALA A 95 -0.65 -18.92 4.84
CA ALA A 95 0.07 -19.64 3.79
C ALA A 95 -0.51 -19.42 2.38
N ASP A 96 -1.77 -18.96 2.27
CA ASP A 96 -2.48 -18.79 1.00
C ASP A 96 -2.41 -17.33 0.49
N GLU A 97 -1.79 -16.41 1.24
CA GLU A 97 -1.63 -15.02 0.83
C GLU A 97 -0.59 -14.92 -0.29
N PRO A 98 -0.92 -14.25 -1.42
CA PRO A 98 0.04 -14.10 -2.51
C PRO A 98 1.21 -13.22 -2.09
N ASP A 99 2.43 -13.59 -2.52
CA ASP A 99 3.60 -12.73 -2.41
C ASP A 99 3.44 -11.54 -3.34
N ALA A 100 3.09 -10.39 -2.80
CA ALA A 100 2.93 -9.16 -3.56
C ALA A 100 3.01 -7.94 -2.63
N ASP A 101 3.31 -6.79 -3.21
CA ASP A 101 3.36 -5.52 -2.49
C ASP A 101 2.33 -4.51 -3.04
N ALA A 102 1.51 -4.91 -4.00
CA ALA A 102 0.37 -4.13 -4.44
C ALA A 102 -0.76 -5.03 -4.92
N SER A 103 -1.97 -4.49 -4.86
CA SER A 103 -3.18 -5.16 -5.32
C SER A 103 -4.13 -4.19 -6.00
N ILE A 104 -4.95 -4.74 -6.90
CA ILE A 104 -5.96 -3.96 -7.64
C ILE A 104 -7.27 -4.76 -7.71
N THR A 105 -8.39 -4.05 -7.80
CA THR A 105 -9.70 -4.65 -8.12
C THR A 105 -10.59 -3.68 -8.87
N ARG A 106 -11.52 -4.25 -9.65
CA ARG A 106 -12.61 -3.56 -10.35
C ARG A 106 -13.98 -4.00 -9.85
N ILE A 107 -13.98 -4.89 -8.86
CA ILE A 107 -15.20 -5.51 -8.36
C ILE A 107 -15.65 -4.78 -7.09
N PRO A 108 -16.86 -4.21 -7.08
CA PRO A 108 -17.44 -3.63 -5.88
C PRO A 108 -17.55 -4.63 -4.74
N GLY A 109 -17.31 -4.16 -3.52
CA GLY A 109 -17.36 -4.97 -2.31
C GLY A 109 -16.08 -5.72 -1.98
N ILE A 110 -15.09 -5.82 -2.89
CA ILE A 110 -13.77 -6.34 -2.56
C ILE A 110 -12.98 -5.27 -1.80
N VAL A 111 -12.42 -5.64 -0.65
CA VAL A 111 -11.61 -4.77 0.21
C VAL A 111 -10.13 -5.09 0.01
N LEU A 112 -9.36 -4.15 -0.52
CA LEU A 112 -7.91 -4.26 -0.60
C LEU A 112 -7.26 -3.79 0.71
N ALA A 113 -6.18 -4.46 1.14
CA ALA A 113 -5.50 -4.18 2.40
C ALA A 113 -3.98 -4.13 2.25
N ILE A 114 -3.36 -3.11 2.84
CA ILE A 114 -1.90 -2.98 3.00
C ILE A 114 -1.56 -2.77 4.47
N GLN A 115 -0.60 -3.54 4.97
CA GLN A 115 -0.11 -3.43 6.35
C GLN A 115 1.20 -2.66 6.39
N THR A 116 1.29 -1.67 7.28
CA THR A 116 2.50 -0.86 7.44
C THR A 116 2.83 -0.55 8.91
N ALA A 117 4.10 -0.32 9.16
CA ALA A 117 4.65 0.40 10.31
C ALA A 117 5.93 1.05 9.77
N ASP A 118 5.86 2.34 9.45
CA ASP A 118 6.84 3.22 8.80
C ASP A 118 6.83 3.22 7.26
N CYS A 119 6.69 2.07 6.59
CA CYS A 119 6.58 2.06 5.13
C CYS A 119 5.35 2.83 4.65
N LEU A 120 5.43 3.46 3.48
CA LEU A 120 4.37 4.28 2.90
C LEU A 120 3.27 3.43 2.25
N PRO A 121 2.02 3.43 2.76
CA PRO A 121 0.90 2.89 2.01
C PRO A 121 0.42 3.93 1.00
N VAL A 122 0.15 3.51 -0.23
CA VAL A 122 -0.45 4.37 -1.26
C VAL A 122 -1.74 3.74 -1.75
N LEU A 123 -2.83 4.49 -1.66
CA LEU A 123 -4.14 4.09 -2.17
C LEU A 123 -4.42 4.82 -3.48
N PHE A 124 -5.01 4.12 -4.45
CA PHE A 124 -5.35 4.67 -5.75
C PHE A 124 -6.83 4.44 -6.05
N CYS A 125 -7.44 5.37 -6.78
CA CYS A 125 -8.75 5.16 -7.38
C CYS A 125 -8.85 5.88 -8.73
N ALA A 126 -9.65 5.32 -9.63
CA ALA A 126 -10.13 6.05 -10.81
C ALA A 126 -11.21 7.06 -10.39
N ASP A 127 -11.31 8.18 -11.10
CA ASP A 127 -12.26 9.28 -10.83
C ASP A 127 -13.72 8.91 -11.07
N ASP A 128 -13.97 7.82 -11.81
CA ASP A 128 -15.29 7.23 -12.05
C ASP A 128 -15.63 6.06 -11.11
N ALA A 129 -14.76 5.74 -10.15
CA ALA A 129 -14.86 4.58 -9.26
C ALA A 129 -14.90 3.22 -10.00
N SER A 130 -14.34 3.13 -11.20
CA SER A 130 -14.30 1.87 -11.97
C SER A 130 -13.25 0.89 -11.46
N GLU A 131 -12.20 1.38 -10.81
CA GLU A 131 -11.12 0.57 -10.24
C GLU A 131 -10.40 1.27 -9.08
N ILE A 132 -9.83 0.45 -8.21
CA ILE A 132 -9.00 0.89 -7.10
C ILE A 132 -7.75 0.04 -7.02
N ALA A 133 -6.71 0.58 -6.37
CA ALA A 133 -5.51 -0.18 -6.04
C ALA A 133 -4.94 0.25 -4.68
N ALA A 134 -4.12 -0.61 -4.09
CA ALA A 134 -3.38 -0.34 -2.87
C ALA A 134 -1.95 -0.88 -3.02
N ALA A 135 -0.95 -0.08 -2.64
CA ALA A 135 0.45 -0.42 -2.76
C ALA A 135 1.24 -0.18 -1.47
N HIS A 136 2.19 -1.06 -1.19
CA HIS A 136 3.14 -0.97 -0.10
C HIS A 136 4.45 -0.33 -0.58
N GLY A 137 4.63 0.94 -0.27
CA GLY A 137 5.79 1.75 -0.64
C GLY A 137 6.91 1.71 0.42
N GLY A 138 7.39 0.53 0.81
CA GLY A 138 8.68 0.41 1.47
C GLY A 138 9.79 0.86 0.52
N TRP A 139 10.92 1.39 1.03
CA TRP A 139 11.95 1.99 0.17
C TRP A 139 12.44 1.07 -0.95
N ARG A 140 12.53 -0.26 -0.70
CA ARG A 140 12.95 -1.23 -1.72
C ARG A 140 11.95 -1.33 -2.86
N GLY A 141 10.68 -1.57 -2.55
CA GLY A 141 9.61 -1.62 -3.55
C GLY A 141 9.43 -0.28 -4.27
N LEU A 142 9.50 0.83 -3.52
CA LEU A 142 9.37 2.18 -4.07
C LEU A 142 10.52 2.49 -5.06
N SER A 143 11.78 2.22 -4.70
CA SER A 143 12.91 2.42 -5.62
C SER A 143 12.87 1.48 -6.82
N ALA A 144 12.38 0.26 -6.65
CA ALA A 144 12.30 -0.74 -7.72
C ALA A 144 11.07 -0.59 -8.64
N GLY A 145 10.09 0.30 -8.34
CA GLY A 145 8.99 0.62 -9.26
C GLY A 145 7.63 0.02 -8.89
N VAL A 146 7.34 -0.22 -7.62
CA VAL A 146 6.02 -0.74 -7.19
C VAL A 146 4.87 0.20 -7.59
N MET A 147 5.08 1.53 -7.59
CA MET A 147 4.06 2.51 -8.00
C MET A 147 3.76 2.41 -9.49
N GLU A 148 4.81 2.36 -10.32
CA GLU A 148 4.71 2.23 -11.77
C GLU A 148 4.02 0.91 -12.17
N ASN A 149 4.37 -0.19 -11.51
CA ASN A 149 3.75 -1.49 -11.76
C ASN A 149 2.26 -1.48 -11.35
N THR A 150 1.93 -0.84 -10.20
CA THR A 150 0.54 -0.68 -9.77
C THR A 150 -0.27 0.09 -10.81
N LEU A 151 0.28 1.22 -11.26
CA LEU A 151 -0.36 2.03 -12.29
C LEU A 151 -0.46 1.28 -13.63
N ALA A 152 0.55 0.50 -14.03
CA ALA A 152 0.49 -0.31 -15.25
C ALA A 152 -0.61 -1.39 -15.21
N ALA A 153 -0.96 -1.87 -14.03
CA ALA A 153 -2.06 -2.81 -13.83
C ALA A 153 -3.45 -2.14 -13.91
N MET A 154 -3.55 -0.83 -13.66
CA MET A 154 -4.77 -0.05 -13.80
C MET A 154 -5.05 0.26 -15.27
N ARG A 155 -6.35 0.38 -15.63
CA ARG A 155 -6.83 0.65 -17.00
C ARG A 155 -7.20 2.11 -17.24
N ALA A 156 -7.55 2.82 -16.17
CA ALA A 156 -7.93 4.22 -16.25
C ALA A 156 -6.75 5.06 -16.80
N PRO A 157 -7.02 6.08 -17.63
CA PRO A 157 -6.01 7.05 -18.03
C PRO A 157 -5.35 7.69 -16.81
N ARG A 158 -4.07 8.03 -16.90
CA ARG A 158 -3.29 8.56 -15.76
C ARG A 158 -3.89 9.85 -15.17
N GLU A 159 -4.42 10.70 -16.04
CA GLU A 159 -5.10 11.94 -15.68
C GLU A 159 -6.37 11.72 -14.84
N ASN A 160 -6.98 10.55 -14.92
CA ASN A 160 -8.19 10.16 -14.18
C ASN A 160 -7.88 9.31 -12.93
N ILE A 161 -6.62 9.12 -12.59
CA ILE A 161 -6.23 8.39 -11.38
C ILE A 161 -5.83 9.37 -10.29
N MET A 162 -6.41 9.17 -9.11
CA MET A 162 -6.01 9.82 -7.87
C MET A 162 -5.17 8.88 -7.03
N ALA A 163 -4.15 9.43 -6.36
CA ALA A 163 -3.33 8.72 -5.38
C ALA A 163 -3.42 9.42 -4.01
N TRP A 164 -3.51 8.64 -2.94
CA TRP A 164 -3.44 9.14 -1.58
C TRP A 164 -2.29 8.47 -0.82
N LEU A 165 -1.41 9.29 -0.26
CA LEU A 165 -0.25 8.88 0.52
C LEU A 165 -0.66 8.78 1.99
N GLY A 166 -0.66 7.56 2.53
CA GLY A 166 -1.02 7.29 3.92
C GLY A 166 0.10 7.59 4.92
N PRO A 167 -0.11 7.26 6.21
CA PRO A 167 0.89 7.48 7.25
C PRO A 167 2.17 6.68 7.00
N ALA A 168 3.31 7.36 7.03
CA ALA A 168 4.65 6.78 6.91
C ALA A 168 5.63 7.48 7.85
N ILE A 169 6.83 6.94 7.99
CA ILE A 169 7.91 7.64 8.68
C ILE A 169 8.32 8.88 7.86
N ALA A 170 8.33 10.04 8.51
CA ALA A 170 8.65 11.30 7.84
C ALA A 170 10.17 11.53 7.75
N ALA A 171 10.57 12.46 6.88
CA ALA A 171 11.97 12.73 6.59
C ALA A 171 12.82 12.98 7.83
N GLN A 172 12.34 13.77 8.78
CA GLN A 172 13.08 14.11 10.01
C GLN A 172 13.34 12.91 10.94
N SER A 173 12.59 11.81 10.76
CA SER A 173 12.67 10.60 11.59
C SER A 173 13.29 9.40 10.86
N TYR A 174 13.61 9.55 9.56
CA TYR A 174 14.04 8.44 8.70
C TYR A 174 15.48 8.61 8.21
N GLU A 175 16.45 8.37 9.10
CA GLU A 175 17.86 8.27 8.72
C GLU A 175 18.14 6.93 8.06
N VAL A 176 18.85 6.95 6.92
CA VAL A 176 19.21 5.80 6.07
C VAL A 176 20.66 5.88 5.64
N GLY A 177 21.24 4.79 5.14
CA GLY A 177 22.58 4.74 4.57
C GLY A 177 22.62 5.10 3.08
N ASP A 178 23.87 5.11 2.54
CA ASP A 178 24.11 5.36 1.10
C ASP A 178 23.36 4.37 0.22
N GLU A 179 23.20 3.12 0.65
CA GLU A 179 22.54 2.06 -0.12
C GLU A 179 21.07 2.41 -0.50
N VAL A 180 20.37 3.12 0.39
CA VAL A 180 19.00 3.56 0.10
C VAL A 180 19.01 4.71 -0.90
N ARG A 181 19.88 5.71 -0.68
CA ARG A 181 20.01 6.85 -1.57
C ARG A 181 20.44 6.43 -2.99
N ASP A 182 21.44 5.59 -3.09
CA ASP A 182 21.98 5.13 -4.38
C ASP A 182 20.95 4.29 -5.15
N ALA A 183 20.11 3.51 -4.46
CA ALA A 183 19.02 2.78 -5.10
C ALA A 183 18.03 3.71 -5.83
N PHE A 184 17.74 4.90 -5.30
CA PHE A 184 16.88 5.87 -5.96
C PHE A 184 17.63 6.67 -7.04
N LEU A 185 18.85 7.11 -6.77
CA LEU A 185 19.64 7.93 -7.71
C LEU A 185 20.04 7.15 -8.97
N SER A 186 20.17 5.82 -8.87
CA SER A 186 20.44 4.97 -10.03
C SER A 186 19.32 5.01 -11.08
N HIS A 187 18.09 5.30 -10.66
CA HIS A 187 16.93 5.41 -11.53
C HIS A 187 16.66 6.85 -11.98
N ASP A 188 16.79 7.80 -11.04
CA ASP A 188 16.52 9.22 -11.30
C ASP A 188 17.42 10.10 -10.42
N PRO A 189 18.39 10.84 -11.01
CA PRO A 189 19.21 11.78 -10.26
C PRO A 189 18.42 12.86 -9.53
N ALA A 190 17.19 13.22 -9.97
CA ALA A 190 16.34 14.20 -9.31
C ALA A 190 15.91 13.74 -7.90
N ALA A 191 15.95 12.44 -7.64
CA ALA A 191 15.69 11.87 -6.30
C ALA A 191 16.65 12.43 -5.23
N ALA A 192 17.81 12.97 -5.61
CA ALA A 192 18.75 13.59 -4.67
C ALA A 192 18.11 14.65 -3.78
N SER A 193 17.10 15.38 -4.27
CA SER A 193 16.39 16.43 -3.52
C SER A 193 15.58 15.90 -2.34
N ALA A 194 15.29 14.59 -2.28
CA ALA A 194 14.59 13.94 -1.18
C ALA A 194 15.53 13.43 -0.06
N PHE A 195 16.83 13.72 -0.17
CA PHE A 195 17.84 13.28 0.79
C PHE A 195 18.61 14.46 1.36
N THR A 196 18.70 14.55 2.70
CA THR A 196 19.49 15.56 3.41
C THR A 196 20.60 14.87 4.18
N ALA A 197 21.86 15.25 3.94
CA ALA A 197 23.02 14.65 4.62
C ALA A 197 22.97 14.95 6.13
N THR A 198 23.29 13.95 6.94
CA THR A 198 23.40 14.06 8.40
C THR A 198 24.83 13.87 8.87
N ARG A 199 25.47 12.79 8.47
CA ARG A 199 26.87 12.42 8.77
C ARG A 199 27.40 11.58 7.59
N PRO A 200 28.72 11.37 7.48
CA PRO A 200 29.28 10.61 6.36
C PRO A 200 28.55 9.28 6.13
N GLY A 201 28.05 9.08 4.90
CA GLY A 201 27.32 7.89 4.48
C GLY A 201 25.88 7.77 5.02
N HIS A 202 25.32 8.83 5.63
CA HIS A 202 23.96 8.81 6.18
C HIS A 202 23.13 10.03 5.78
N TRP A 203 21.83 9.81 5.60
CA TRP A 203 20.90 10.76 5.01
C TRP A 203 19.54 10.69 5.70
N LEU A 204 18.90 11.82 5.93
CA LEU A 204 17.45 11.87 6.13
C LEU A 204 16.77 11.64 4.79
N CYS A 205 15.81 10.73 4.74
CA CYS A 205 15.12 10.30 3.52
C CYS A 205 13.65 10.69 3.58
N ASP A 206 13.19 11.45 2.59
CA ASP A 206 11.78 11.82 2.44
C ASP A 206 11.05 10.85 1.51
N LEU A 207 10.39 9.81 2.11
CA LEU A 207 9.59 8.84 1.36
C LEU A 207 8.41 9.49 0.64
N TYR A 208 7.81 10.54 1.22
CA TYR A 208 6.70 11.25 0.59
C TYR A 208 7.15 11.99 -0.66
N ALA A 209 8.29 12.66 -0.60
CA ALA A 209 8.87 13.35 -1.77
C ALA A 209 9.23 12.35 -2.88
N LEU A 210 9.89 11.24 -2.54
CA LEU A 210 10.24 10.18 -3.48
C LEU A 210 9.00 9.58 -4.15
N ALA A 211 7.95 9.27 -3.38
CA ALA A 211 6.71 8.75 -3.93
C ALA A 211 6.04 9.75 -4.87
N ARG A 212 5.99 11.04 -4.50
CA ARG A 212 5.46 12.10 -5.36
C ARG A 212 6.24 12.25 -6.66
N GLN A 213 7.58 12.24 -6.60
CA GLN A 213 8.42 12.31 -7.80
C GLN A 213 8.11 11.15 -8.75
N ARG A 214 8.07 9.92 -8.25
CA ARG A 214 7.77 8.73 -9.06
C ARG A 214 6.36 8.75 -9.65
N LEU A 215 5.35 9.14 -8.85
CA LEU A 215 3.97 9.27 -9.32
C LEU A 215 3.83 10.36 -10.38
N HIS A 216 4.47 11.52 -10.20
CA HIS A 216 4.49 12.59 -11.21
C HIS A 216 5.19 12.14 -12.50
N ALA A 217 6.33 11.47 -12.41
CA ALA A 217 7.02 10.91 -13.55
C ALA A 217 6.16 9.85 -14.30
N ALA A 218 5.31 9.12 -13.58
CA ALA A 218 4.34 8.18 -14.14
C ALA A 218 3.05 8.85 -14.67
N GLY A 219 2.95 10.18 -14.64
CA GLY A 219 1.82 10.95 -15.18
C GLY A 219 0.67 11.21 -14.20
N ILE A 220 0.83 10.90 -12.91
CA ILE A 220 -0.20 11.19 -11.89
C ILE A 220 -0.01 12.61 -11.36
N THR A 221 -1.04 13.43 -11.50
CA THR A 221 -1.05 14.83 -11.02
C THR A 221 -1.91 15.02 -9.76
N HIS A 222 -2.90 14.16 -9.55
CA HIS A 222 -3.82 14.22 -8.42
C HIS A 222 -3.28 13.37 -7.24
N ILE A 223 -2.35 13.94 -6.46
CA ILE A 223 -1.68 13.27 -5.34
C ILE A 223 -2.02 13.98 -4.03
N PHE A 224 -2.69 13.27 -3.14
CA PHE A 224 -3.19 13.76 -1.85
C PHE A 224 -2.49 13.09 -0.67
N GLY A 225 -2.77 13.55 0.56
CA GLY A 225 -2.24 12.97 1.78
C GLY A 225 -0.76 13.26 1.99
N GLY A 226 -0.10 12.43 2.82
CA GLY A 226 1.25 12.67 3.31
C GLY A 226 1.30 13.58 4.53
N GLY A 227 2.48 13.74 5.13
CA GLY A 227 2.71 14.67 6.24
C GLY A 227 2.45 14.09 7.65
N LEU A 228 2.00 12.85 7.78
CA LEU A 228 1.97 12.15 9.07
C LEU A 228 3.33 11.48 9.32
N ASP A 229 3.80 11.52 10.56
CA ASP A 229 5.04 10.84 10.97
C ASP A 229 4.73 9.71 11.93
N THR A 230 4.89 8.47 11.47
CA THR A 230 4.64 7.28 12.30
C THR A 230 5.57 7.19 13.50
N PHE A 231 6.77 7.75 13.41
CA PHE A 231 7.76 7.71 14.49
C PHE A 231 7.38 8.62 15.66
N THR A 232 6.88 9.82 15.37
CA THR A 232 6.57 10.84 16.40
C THR A 232 5.12 10.81 16.85
N ASP A 233 4.18 10.36 16.01
CA ASP A 233 2.77 10.24 16.37
C ASP A 233 2.50 8.94 17.13
N SER A 234 2.23 9.05 18.43
CA SER A 234 1.99 7.90 19.31
C SER A 234 0.70 7.12 18.99
N ARG A 235 -0.19 7.65 18.15
CA ARG A 235 -1.38 6.94 17.66
C ARG A 235 -1.03 5.91 16.58
N LEU A 236 0.17 6.03 15.97
CA LEU A 236 0.60 5.26 14.83
C LEU A 236 1.66 4.22 15.24
N HIS A 237 1.64 3.10 14.54
CA HIS A 237 2.67 2.08 14.72
C HIS A 237 3.95 2.45 13.95
N SER A 238 5.09 2.30 14.61
CA SER A 238 6.41 2.55 14.02
C SER A 238 7.39 1.43 14.38
N TYR A 239 7.88 0.72 13.37
CA TYR A 239 8.93 -0.27 13.55
C TYR A 239 10.27 0.37 13.96
N ARG A 240 10.55 1.56 13.47
CA ARG A 240 11.74 2.34 13.81
C ARG A 240 11.76 2.71 15.30
N ARG A 241 10.62 3.04 15.88
CA ARG A 241 10.44 3.38 17.28
C ARG A 241 10.39 2.14 18.18
N ASP A 242 9.61 1.15 17.82
CA ASP A 242 9.17 0.06 18.71
C ASP A 242 9.82 -1.29 18.36
N GLY A 243 10.57 -1.36 17.26
CA GLY A 243 11.26 -2.58 16.81
C GLY A 243 10.27 -3.75 16.58
N ALA A 244 10.65 -4.92 17.06
CA ALA A 244 9.85 -6.15 16.92
C ALA A 244 8.52 -6.12 17.71
N HIS A 245 8.35 -5.18 18.64
CA HIS A 245 7.12 -4.99 19.41
C HIS A 245 6.09 -4.12 18.69
N SER A 246 6.46 -3.53 17.56
CA SER A 246 5.55 -2.71 16.76
C SER A 246 4.40 -3.53 16.21
N GLY A 247 3.16 -3.05 16.41
CA GLY A 247 2.00 -3.50 15.67
C GLY A 247 2.05 -3.10 14.20
N ARG A 248 0.90 -3.21 13.53
CA ARG A 248 0.74 -2.77 12.13
C ARG A 248 -0.52 -1.94 12.00
N MET A 249 -0.43 -0.86 11.25
CA MET A 249 -1.58 -0.17 10.69
C MET A 249 -2.06 -0.93 9.47
N VAL A 250 -3.34 -0.85 9.19
CA VAL A 250 -3.95 -1.45 8.00
C VAL A 250 -4.63 -0.38 7.18
N SER A 251 -4.13 -0.14 5.98
CA SER A 251 -4.74 0.74 5.00
C SER A 251 -5.71 -0.06 4.14
N LEU A 252 -6.96 0.38 4.07
CA LEU A 252 -8.07 -0.30 3.41
C LEU A 252 -8.67 0.60 2.34
N VAL A 253 -9.06 0.02 1.21
CA VAL A 253 -9.82 0.70 0.17
C VAL A 253 -10.77 -0.28 -0.52
N TRP A 254 -12.01 0.19 -0.82
CA TRP A 254 -13.01 -0.61 -1.54
C TRP A 254 -13.99 0.28 -2.31
N ILE A 255 -14.70 -0.32 -3.26
CA ILE A 255 -15.78 0.32 -4.01
C ILE A 255 -17.12 -0.19 -3.46
N LEU A 256 -18.04 0.70 -3.13
CA LEU A 256 -19.41 0.29 -2.80
C LEU A 256 -20.15 -0.17 -4.07
N PRO A 257 -21.02 -1.19 -3.97
CA PRO A 257 -21.96 -1.48 -5.03
C PRO A 257 -22.80 -0.24 -5.42
N ALA A 258 -23.21 -0.15 -6.66
CA ALA A 258 -24.19 0.85 -7.05
C ALA A 258 -25.48 0.61 -6.25
N SER A 259 -26.05 1.67 -5.67
CA SER A 259 -27.41 1.58 -5.09
C SER A 259 -28.36 1.24 -6.22
N ILE A 260 -29.15 0.19 -6.04
CA ILE A 260 -30.22 -0.20 -6.96
C ILE A 260 -31.39 0.79 -6.83
#